data_54ac26e0d8cbd0b3cfdb6e81e8652a3b
#
_entry.id   54ac26e0d8cbd0b3cfdb6e81e8652a3b
#
_cell.length_a   1.000
_cell.length_b   1.000
_cell.length_c   1.000
_cell.angle_alpha   90.00
_cell.angle_beta   90.00
_cell.angle_gamma   90.00
#
_symmetry.space_group_name_H-M   'P 1'
#
loop_
_entity.id
_entity.type
_entity.pdbx_description
1 polymer ?
#
loop_
_entity_poly.entity_id
_entity_poly.type
_entity_poly.pdbx_seq_one_letter_code
_entity_poly.pdbx_strand_id
1 'polypeptide(L)'
;MMRVSLFIARRYLFSLRSLGISTVVSLIAVLGVTVTTAALFCTLSVFNGFGDLVKSLYTAFDSEIKITPKTGKYVSAADPTLQKMKSAEGVAVASESIEDAALILFTGRPAVITLKGVDGKFDRCTGIRNILYGENGRYLLRAGNVDYGIPGIGLAGMMGTVDYGTLEICVPRRGEQVNLANPAESFNVGTLASPGVCFDVNQKKYDDSYLLTSLEFAQELLEQPGNITQLELKLADGADAAAVKRKLKEIGGDKFEVLDRLEQQGEMYRMMQIEKLMAYIFLSLILVIATFNVISTLSLLMVQKRDDLQTIACLGGDGKMLRGIFLNAGRMICLIGGLLGTGLGALLCYIQQEYGIIRLGQSSGTFIIDYYPVSVHPTDVILVLFTVVGLGFLSVRIAVHRRFR
;
A
#
# COMPACT_ATOMS: atom_id res chain seq x y z
N MET A 1 -44.02 20.94 11.99
CA MET A 1 -44.02 19.55 12.51
C MET A 1 -42.63 18.96 12.73
N MET A 2 -41.66 19.10 11.76
CA MET A 2 -40.31 18.54 11.90
C MET A 2 -39.48 19.10 13.07
N ARG A 3 -39.65 20.36 13.46
CA ARG A 3 -38.95 20.99 14.60
C ARG A 3 -39.44 20.46 15.95
N VAL A 4 -40.73 20.16 16.10
CA VAL A 4 -41.31 19.62 17.34
C VAL A 4 -40.87 18.18 17.60
N SER A 5 -40.88 17.31 16.55
CA SER A 5 -40.42 15.92 16.67
C SER A 5 -38.93 15.83 17.01
N LEU A 6 -38.09 16.74 16.48
CA LEU A 6 -36.68 16.82 16.83
C LEU A 6 -36.43 17.27 18.27
N PHE A 7 -37.20 18.24 18.73
CA PHE A 7 -37.12 18.73 20.12
C PHE A 7 -37.48 17.63 21.14
N ILE A 8 -38.58 16.90 20.88
CA ILE A 8 -38.99 15.79 21.73
C ILE A 8 -37.97 14.66 21.70
N ALA A 9 -37.44 14.30 20.52
CA ALA A 9 -36.40 13.28 20.35
C ALA A 9 -35.15 13.61 21.18
N ARG A 10 -34.66 14.84 21.12
CA ARG A 10 -33.53 15.33 21.93
C ARG A 10 -33.78 15.19 23.43
N ARG A 11 -34.97 15.53 23.88
CA ARG A 11 -35.34 15.46 25.30
C ARG A 11 -35.46 14.00 25.80
N TYR A 12 -35.88 13.07 24.92
CA TYR A 12 -35.95 11.65 25.27
C TYR A 12 -34.58 11.00 25.40
N LEU A 13 -33.61 11.43 24.58
CA LEU A 13 -32.24 10.92 24.61
C LEU A 13 -31.39 11.50 25.76
N PHE A 14 -31.57 12.79 26.09
CA PHE A 14 -30.70 13.54 27.00
C PHE A 14 -31.46 14.14 28.19
N SER A 15 -32.40 13.38 28.78
CA SER A 15 -33.08 13.83 30.00
C SER A 15 -32.18 13.67 31.23
N LEU A 16 -31.39 14.70 31.52
CA LEU A 16 -30.47 14.75 32.68
C LEU A 16 -31.17 14.81 34.07
N ARG A 17 -32.48 15.04 34.12
CA ARG A 17 -33.22 15.21 35.40
C ARG A 17 -33.62 13.91 36.08
N SER A 18 -33.60 12.78 35.38
CA SER A 18 -33.73 11.44 36.00
C SER A 18 -32.86 10.50 35.19
N LEU A 19 -31.86 9.87 35.77
CA LEU A 19 -31.12 8.73 35.23
C LEU A 19 -32.08 7.52 35.10
N GLY A 20 -33.13 7.70 34.31
CA GLY A 20 -34.06 6.62 33.99
C GLY A 20 -33.43 5.56 33.12
N ILE A 21 -33.94 4.34 33.16
CA ILE A 21 -33.49 3.20 32.36
C ILE A 21 -33.36 3.57 30.88
N SER A 22 -34.24 4.46 30.36
CA SER A 22 -34.24 4.90 28.97
C SER A 22 -32.98 5.68 28.57
N THR A 23 -32.47 6.52 29.49
CA THR A 23 -31.25 7.33 29.24
C THR A 23 -30.02 6.43 29.25
N VAL A 24 -29.93 5.47 30.15
CA VAL A 24 -28.83 4.50 30.22
C VAL A 24 -28.77 3.65 28.94
N VAL A 25 -29.90 3.13 28.49
CA VAL A 25 -29.96 2.32 27.25
C VAL A 25 -29.61 3.14 26.01
N SER A 26 -30.05 4.39 25.95
CA SER A 26 -29.68 5.29 24.85
C SER A 26 -28.17 5.60 24.86
N LEU A 27 -27.57 5.79 26.04
CA LEU A 27 -26.14 6.01 26.19
C LEU A 27 -25.33 4.80 25.74
N ILE A 28 -25.76 3.57 26.12
CA ILE A 28 -25.14 2.33 25.65
C ILE A 28 -25.16 2.24 24.12
N ALA A 29 -26.28 2.61 23.50
CA ALA A 29 -26.35 2.61 22.03
C ALA A 29 -25.40 3.62 21.39
N VAL A 30 -25.30 4.84 21.93
CA VAL A 30 -24.33 5.85 21.46
C VAL A 30 -22.91 5.35 21.64
N LEU A 31 -22.57 4.78 22.80
CA LEU A 31 -21.25 4.22 23.06
C LEU A 31 -20.91 3.06 22.10
N GLY A 32 -21.85 2.16 21.83
CA GLY A 32 -21.66 1.07 20.87
C GLY A 32 -21.32 1.58 19.47
N VAL A 33 -22.08 2.57 18.98
CA VAL A 33 -21.79 3.21 17.68
C VAL A 33 -20.46 3.95 17.72
N THR A 34 -20.15 4.65 18.82
CA THR A 34 -18.88 5.40 18.98
C THR A 34 -17.67 4.47 18.90
N VAL A 35 -17.67 3.38 19.68
CA VAL A 35 -16.54 2.42 19.70
C VAL A 35 -16.35 1.76 18.34
N THR A 36 -17.44 1.32 17.72
CA THR A 36 -17.37 0.68 16.39
C THR A 36 -16.87 1.66 15.32
N THR A 37 -17.33 2.91 15.37
CA THR A 37 -16.88 3.95 14.43
C THR A 37 -15.40 4.28 14.64
N ALA A 38 -14.94 4.40 15.89
CA ALA A 38 -13.54 4.63 16.22
C ALA A 38 -12.66 3.48 15.72
N ALA A 39 -13.10 2.22 15.94
CA ALA A 39 -12.38 1.05 15.46
C ALA A 39 -12.27 1.03 13.92
N LEU A 40 -13.37 1.33 13.20
CA LEU A 40 -13.38 1.42 11.75
C LEU A 40 -12.40 2.51 11.25
N PHE A 41 -12.42 3.67 11.88
CA PHE A 41 -11.54 4.78 11.54
C PHE A 41 -10.07 4.45 11.79
N CYS A 42 -9.72 3.93 12.97
CA CYS A 42 -8.36 3.53 13.31
C CYS A 42 -7.81 2.49 12.33
N THR A 43 -8.61 1.49 12.00
CA THR A 43 -8.18 0.43 11.08
C THR A 43 -7.91 0.98 9.67
N LEU A 44 -8.78 1.84 9.13
CA LEU A 44 -8.53 2.48 7.83
C LEU A 44 -7.27 3.35 7.86
N SER A 45 -7.05 4.13 8.92
CA SER A 45 -5.87 4.98 9.10
C SER A 45 -4.58 4.16 9.19
N VAL A 46 -4.62 2.98 9.82
CA VAL A 46 -3.49 2.03 9.85
C VAL A 46 -3.18 1.51 8.45
N PHE A 47 -4.18 1.07 7.69
CA PHE A 47 -3.95 0.60 6.31
C PHE A 47 -3.41 1.70 5.40
N ASN A 48 -3.83 2.94 5.60
CA ASN A 48 -3.24 4.06 4.86
C ASN A 48 -1.80 4.32 5.28
N GLY A 49 -1.51 4.25 6.59
CA GLY A 49 -0.14 4.36 7.10
C GLY A 49 0.80 3.33 6.49
N PHE A 50 0.36 2.06 6.40
CA PHE A 50 1.11 1.04 5.66
C PHE A 50 1.24 1.34 4.17
N GLY A 51 0.19 1.87 3.54
CA GLY A 51 0.25 2.30 2.14
C GLY A 51 1.26 3.43 1.91
N ASP A 52 1.30 4.40 2.80
CA ASP A 52 2.25 5.52 2.73
C ASP A 52 3.67 5.05 3.07
N LEU A 53 3.82 4.08 3.99
CA LEU A 53 5.07 3.40 4.24
C LEU A 53 5.59 2.70 2.99
N VAL A 54 4.78 1.88 2.33
CA VAL A 54 5.19 1.22 1.08
C VAL A 54 5.60 2.23 0.03
N LYS A 55 4.93 3.40 -0.03
CA LYS A 55 5.36 4.50 -0.91
C LYS A 55 6.70 5.11 -0.48
N SER A 56 6.99 5.19 0.82
CA SER A 56 8.29 5.69 1.32
C SER A 56 9.43 4.71 1.07
N LEU A 57 9.12 3.44 0.85
CA LEU A 57 10.06 2.41 0.41
C LEU A 57 10.41 2.52 -1.09
N TYR A 58 9.84 3.50 -1.81
CA TYR A 58 10.30 3.80 -3.16
C TYR A 58 11.75 4.23 -3.14
N THR A 59 12.55 3.38 -3.71
CA THR A 59 13.97 3.56 -3.67
C THR A 59 14.42 4.42 -4.84
N ALA A 60 15.56 5.05 -4.65
CA ALA A 60 16.28 5.67 -5.75
C ALA A 60 16.71 4.65 -6.81
N PHE A 61 16.54 3.36 -6.55
CA PHE A 61 16.86 2.25 -7.45
C PHE A 61 15.71 1.94 -8.43
N ASP A 62 14.46 2.21 -8.04
CA ASP A 62 13.28 1.88 -8.85
C ASP A 62 12.91 3.03 -9.79
N SER A 63 12.62 2.70 -11.05
CA SER A 63 12.10 3.64 -12.04
C SER A 63 10.64 4.03 -11.76
N GLU A 64 10.16 5.14 -12.35
CA GLU A 64 8.77 5.58 -12.18
C GLU A 64 7.77 4.65 -12.85
N ILE A 65 8.12 4.12 -14.02
CA ILE A 65 7.36 3.09 -14.73
C ILE A 65 8.33 2.01 -15.20
N LYS A 66 7.94 0.76 -14.96
CA LYS A 66 8.62 -0.44 -15.45
C LYS A 66 7.72 -1.16 -16.44
N ILE A 67 8.27 -1.57 -17.56
CA ILE A 67 7.58 -2.35 -18.59
C ILE A 67 8.26 -3.69 -18.72
N THR A 68 7.49 -4.76 -18.57
CA THR A 68 7.96 -6.15 -18.66
C THR A 68 7.12 -6.93 -19.68
N PRO A 69 7.66 -7.95 -20.36
CA PRO A 69 6.86 -8.82 -21.19
C PRO A 69 5.89 -9.66 -20.34
N LYS A 70 4.63 -9.83 -20.77
CA LYS A 70 3.66 -10.70 -20.11
C LYS A 70 3.94 -12.18 -20.33
N THR A 71 4.55 -12.53 -21.45
CA THR A 71 4.89 -13.91 -21.80
C THR A 71 6.37 -14.01 -22.06
N GLY A 72 7.01 -14.99 -21.41
CA GLY A 72 8.46 -15.14 -21.43
C GLY A 72 9.17 -14.15 -20.50
N LYS A 73 10.50 -14.27 -20.42
CA LYS A 73 11.34 -13.42 -19.57
C LYS A 73 12.06 -12.35 -20.38
N TYR A 74 12.38 -12.63 -21.64
CA TYR A 74 13.20 -11.81 -22.51
C TYR A 74 12.39 -11.31 -23.70
N VAL A 75 12.71 -10.10 -24.13
CA VAL A 75 12.13 -9.45 -25.30
C VAL A 75 13.25 -8.71 -26.04
N SER A 76 13.17 -8.67 -27.37
CA SER A 76 14.12 -7.91 -28.15
C SER A 76 14.01 -6.42 -27.86
N ALA A 77 15.14 -5.77 -27.56
CA ALA A 77 15.22 -4.33 -27.41
C ALA A 77 14.75 -3.55 -28.67
N ALA A 78 14.80 -4.19 -29.84
CA ALA A 78 14.35 -3.64 -31.13
C ALA A 78 12.85 -3.83 -31.39
N ASP A 79 12.07 -4.43 -30.45
CA ASP A 79 10.60 -4.61 -30.63
C ASP A 79 9.94 -3.27 -30.97
N PRO A 80 9.15 -3.20 -32.07
CA PRO A 80 8.52 -1.95 -32.51
C PRO A 80 7.57 -1.33 -31.46
N THR A 81 6.96 -2.17 -30.61
CA THR A 81 6.08 -1.71 -29.54
C THR A 81 6.88 -1.02 -28.45
N LEU A 82 8.04 -1.60 -28.05
CA LEU A 82 8.95 -0.97 -27.09
C LEU A 82 9.51 0.36 -27.60
N GLN A 83 9.86 0.43 -28.89
CA GLN A 83 10.33 1.68 -29.49
C GLN A 83 9.28 2.79 -29.47
N LYS A 84 8.00 2.45 -29.72
CA LYS A 84 6.89 3.40 -29.57
C LYS A 84 6.70 3.84 -28.13
N MET A 85 6.87 2.93 -27.15
CA MET A 85 6.77 3.26 -25.73
C MET A 85 7.89 4.19 -25.27
N LYS A 86 9.13 4.00 -25.74
CA LYS A 86 10.27 4.89 -25.44
C LYS A 86 10.05 6.32 -25.93
N SER A 87 9.36 6.48 -27.05
CA SER A 87 9.05 7.78 -27.65
C SER A 87 7.66 8.33 -27.29
N ALA A 88 6.98 7.71 -26.33
CA ALA A 88 5.65 8.15 -25.93
C ALA A 88 5.70 9.53 -25.25
N GLU A 89 4.68 10.34 -25.49
CA GLU A 89 4.54 11.64 -24.87
C GLU A 89 4.45 11.52 -23.34
N GLY A 90 5.22 12.32 -22.62
CA GLY A 90 5.35 12.29 -21.18
C GLY A 90 6.50 11.42 -20.68
N VAL A 91 7.23 10.71 -21.52
CA VAL A 91 8.46 9.98 -21.19
C VAL A 91 9.67 10.90 -21.38
N ALA A 92 10.45 11.11 -20.32
CA ALA A 92 11.69 11.91 -20.38
C ALA A 92 12.92 11.06 -20.70
N VAL A 93 13.05 9.91 -20.03
CA VAL A 93 14.18 8.99 -20.19
C VAL A 93 13.66 7.56 -20.24
N ALA A 94 14.24 6.77 -21.14
CA ALA A 94 14.00 5.33 -21.23
C ALA A 94 15.33 4.60 -21.13
N SER A 95 15.44 3.66 -20.21
CA SER A 95 16.60 2.84 -19.93
C SER A 95 16.26 1.37 -20.12
N GLU A 96 17.14 0.66 -20.81
CA GLU A 96 17.02 -0.78 -21.03
C GLU A 96 17.76 -1.54 -19.94
N SER A 97 17.16 -2.61 -19.44
CA SER A 97 17.82 -3.45 -18.45
C SER A 97 17.50 -4.93 -18.62
N ILE A 98 18.47 -5.75 -18.21
CA ILE A 98 18.35 -7.20 -18.15
C ILE A 98 18.62 -7.64 -16.72
N GLU A 99 17.75 -8.49 -16.20
CA GLU A 99 17.81 -8.94 -14.80
C GLU A 99 17.61 -10.45 -14.73
N ASP A 100 18.63 -11.16 -14.16
CA ASP A 100 18.55 -12.60 -13.96
C ASP A 100 19.32 -13.04 -12.70
N ALA A 101 19.01 -14.26 -12.23
CA ALA A 101 19.74 -14.88 -11.16
C ALA A 101 21.15 -15.30 -11.65
N ALA A 102 22.14 -15.05 -10.82
CA ALA A 102 23.53 -15.44 -11.05
C ALA A 102 24.18 -15.94 -9.76
N LEU A 103 25.31 -16.58 -9.87
CA LEU A 103 26.16 -16.96 -8.77
C LEU A 103 27.40 -16.06 -8.77
N ILE A 104 27.71 -15.50 -7.63
CA ILE A 104 28.96 -14.79 -7.38
C ILE A 104 29.93 -15.73 -6.66
N LEU A 105 31.16 -15.80 -7.12
CA LEU A 105 32.23 -16.51 -6.46
C LEU A 105 33.20 -15.52 -5.85
N PHE A 106 33.18 -15.41 -4.53
CA PHE A 106 34.10 -14.57 -3.80
C PHE A 106 34.86 -15.40 -2.73
N THR A 107 36.20 -15.40 -2.82
CA THR A 107 37.09 -16.18 -1.93
C THR A 107 36.66 -17.66 -1.80
N GLY A 108 36.15 -18.27 -2.90
CA GLY A 108 35.69 -19.66 -2.93
C GLY A 108 34.33 -19.93 -2.28
N ARG A 109 33.59 -18.89 -1.87
CA ARG A 109 32.23 -18.98 -1.34
C ARG A 109 31.22 -18.55 -2.39
N PRO A 110 30.32 -19.45 -2.83
CA PRO A 110 29.26 -19.10 -3.75
C PRO A 110 28.11 -18.38 -3.00
N ALA A 111 27.59 -17.31 -3.59
CA ALA A 111 26.35 -16.67 -3.16
C ALA A 111 25.41 -16.47 -4.36
N VAL A 112 24.12 -16.65 -4.16
CA VAL A 112 23.11 -16.37 -5.18
C VAL A 112 22.80 -14.88 -5.16
N ILE A 113 22.90 -14.27 -6.34
CA ILE A 113 22.62 -12.85 -6.53
C ILE A 113 21.64 -12.63 -7.67
N THR A 114 21.12 -11.41 -7.76
CA THR A 114 20.42 -10.91 -8.93
C THR A 114 21.38 -9.99 -9.70
N LEU A 115 21.80 -10.45 -10.87
CA LEU A 115 22.61 -9.65 -11.80
C LEU A 115 21.68 -8.72 -12.57
N LYS A 116 21.92 -7.41 -12.46
CA LYS A 116 21.17 -6.39 -13.20
C LYS A 116 22.12 -5.64 -14.13
N GLY A 117 22.03 -5.95 -15.43
CA GLY A 117 22.71 -5.22 -16.49
C GLY A 117 21.86 -4.03 -16.93
N VAL A 118 22.45 -2.84 -16.98
CA VAL A 118 21.74 -1.60 -17.30
C VAL A 118 22.49 -0.79 -18.36
N ASP A 119 21.75 -0.04 -19.16
CA ASP A 119 22.31 0.84 -20.18
C ASP A 119 22.88 2.13 -19.57
N GLY A 120 23.58 2.93 -20.38
CA GLY A 120 24.19 4.19 -19.97
C GLY A 120 23.20 5.31 -19.60
N LYS A 121 21.89 5.06 -19.63
CA LYS A 121 20.85 6.03 -19.28
C LYS A 121 20.20 5.73 -17.92
N PHE A 122 20.53 4.60 -17.31
CA PHE A 122 19.94 4.15 -16.04
C PHE A 122 20.13 5.16 -14.92
N ASP A 123 21.26 5.81 -14.84
CA ASP A 123 21.57 6.84 -13.85
C ASP A 123 20.74 8.12 -13.99
N ARG A 124 20.21 8.37 -15.19
CA ARG A 124 19.27 9.48 -15.45
C ARG A 124 17.82 9.05 -15.26
N CYS A 125 17.54 7.76 -15.45
CA CYS A 125 16.22 7.18 -15.26
C CYS A 125 15.89 6.99 -13.78
N THR A 126 16.88 6.69 -12.96
CA THR A 126 16.77 6.42 -11.53
C THR A 126 17.61 7.39 -10.72
N GLY A 127 17.45 7.35 -9.39
CA GLY A 127 18.27 8.13 -8.45
C GLY A 127 19.52 7.41 -7.96
N ILE A 128 20.03 6.41 -8.69
CA ILE A 128 21.13 5.54 -8.26
C ILE A 128 22.36 6.31 -7.78
N ARG A 129 22.68 7.44 -8.40
CA ARG A 129 23.83 8.26 -8.00
C ARG A 129 23.74 8.82 -6.58
N ASN A 130 22.53 8.98 -6.05
CA ASN A 130 22.29 9.57 -4.73
C ASN A 130 22.45 8.55 -3.58
N ILE A 131 22.55 7.26 -3.91
CA ILE A 131 22.64 6.16 -2.96
C ILE A 131 23.96 5.39 -3.06
N LEU A 132 24.96 5.96 -3.76
CA LEU A 132 26.27 5.35 -3.87
C LEU A 132 27.14 5.74 -2.66
N TYR A 133 27.87 4.74 -2.13
CA TYR A 133 28.84 4.84 -1.07
C TYR A 133 30.19 4.31 -1.53
N GLY A 134 31.28 4.99 -1.17
CA GLY A 134 32.64 4.62 -1.49
C GLY A 134 33.56 5.82 -1.67
N GLU A 135 34.87 5.63 -1.64
CA GLU A 135 35.87 6.71 -1.64
C GLU A 135 35.81 7.61 -2.87
N ASN A 136 35.39 7.08 -4.03
CA ASN A 136 35.32 7.85 -5.28
C ASN A 136 33.90 8.20 -5.72
N GLY A 137 32.84 7.63 -5.14
CA GLY A 137 31.43 7.94 -5.39
C GLY A 137 30.98 7.96 -6.86
N ARG A 138 31.77 7.36 -7.79
CA ARG A 138 31.52 7.43 -9.23
C ARG A 138 30.67 6.25 -9.69
N TYR A 139 29.56 6.55 -10.32
CA TYR A 139 28.77 5.58 -11.07
C TYR A 139 29.54 5.19 -12.34
N LEU A 140 30.17 4.03 -12.33
CA LEU A 140 30.98 3.52 -13.44
C LEU A 140 30.66 2.04 -13.64
N LEU A 141 30.10 1.68 -14.78
CA LEU A 141 29.77 0.29 -15.12
C LEU A 141 30.66 -0.27 -16.23
N ARG A 142 31.26 0.61 -17.04
CA ARG A 142 32.21 0.21 -18.11
C ARG A 142 33.20 1.32 -18.42
N ALA A 143 34.45 0.96 -18.59
CA ALA A 143 35.50 1.85 -19.07
C ALA A 143 36.43 1.09 -20.02
N GLY A 144 36.37 1.47 -21.28
CA GLY A 144 37.11 0.74 -22.33
C GLY A 144 36.65 -0.72 -22.42
N ASN A 145 37.56 -1.65 -22.20
CA ASN A 145 37.32 -3.10 -22.25
C ASN A 145 37.06 -3.72 -20.84
N VAL A 146 36.95 -2.90 -19.80
CA VAL A 146 36.74 -3.38 -18.44
C VAL A 146 35.28 -3.10 -18.02
N ASP A 147 34.61 -4.16 -17.64
CA ASP A 147 33.27 -4.07 -17.04
C ASP A 147 33.38 -4.06 -15.52
N TYR A 148 32.58 -3.21 -14.88
CA TYR A 148 32.56 -3.02 -13.45
C TYR A 148 31.25 -3.49 -12.85
N GLY A 149 31.34 -3.98 -11.60
CA GLY A 149 30.16 -4.39 -10.83
C GLY A 149 29.97 -3.52 -9.60
N ILE A 150 28.79 -2.95 -9.41
CA ILE A 150 28.42 -2.18 -8.20
C ILE A 150 27.51 -3.05 -7.36
N PRO A 151 27.99 -3.61 -6.21
CA PRO A 151 27.18 -4.43 -5.33
C PRO A 151 26.31 -3.57 -4.43
N GLY A 152 25.21 -4.14 -3.90
CA GLY A 152 24.52 -3.57 -2.76
C GLY A 152 25.39 -3.63 -1.50
N ILE A 153 25.14 -2.75 -0.54
CA ILE A 153 25.95 -2.60 0.68
C ILE A 153 25.98 -3.88 1.51
N GLY A 154 24.87 -4.64 1.59
CA GLY A 154 24.82 -5.92 2.29
C GLY A 154 25.65 -6.98 1.59
N LEU A 155 25.63 -7.02 0.24
CA LEU A 155 26.47 -7.90 -0.55
C LEU A 155 27.96 -7.54 -0.39
N ALA A 156 28.31 -6.25 -0.40
CA ALA A 156 29.69 -5.78 -0.12
C ALA A 156 30.10 -6.16 1.32
N GLY A 157 29.19 -6.05 2.29
CA GLY A 157 29.40 -6.51 3.67
C GLY A 157 29.69 -8.01 3.78
N MET A 158 28.99 -8.85 3.02
CA MET A 158 29.26 -10.29 2.94
C MET A 158 30.64 -10.59 2.33
N MET A 159 31.10 -9.76 1.40
CA MET A 159 32.45 -9.84 0.84
C MET A 159 33.52 -9.29 1.78
N GLY A 160 33.14 -8.53 2.81
CA GLY A 160 34.04 -7.89 3.77
C GLY A 160 34.76 -6.66 3.26
N THR A 161 34.46 -6.22 2.05
CA THR A 161 35.06 -5.03 1.43
C THR A 161 34.18 -4.46 0.33
N VAL A 162 34.30 -3.16 0.10
CA VAL A 162 33.69 -2.47 -1.05
C VAL A 162 34.60 -2.57 -2.27
N ASP A 163 35.91 -2.57 -2.06
CA ASP A 163 36.93 -2.78 -3.10
C ASP A 163 37.37 -4.23 -3.10
N TYR A 164 36.69 -5.04 -3.90
CA TYR A 164 36.91 -6.49 -4.01
C TYR A 164 37.91 -6.89 -5.11
N GLY A 165 38.52 -5.92 -5.80
CA GLY A 165 39.44 -6.17 -6.92
C GLY A 165 38.69 -6.72 -8.13
N THR A 166 38.64 -8.05 -8.26
CA THR A 166 37.90 -8.76 -9.31
C THR A 166 36.92 -9.76 -8.74
N LEU A 167 35.80 -9.94 -9.42
CA LEU A 167 34.68 -10.77 -9.02
C LEU A 167 34.26 -11.68 -10.16
N GLU A 168 34.16 -12.98 -9.90
CA GLU A 168 33.67 -13.95 -10.86
C GLU A 168 32.17 -14.14 -10.71
N ILE A 169 31.47 -13.98 -11.83
CA ILE A 169 30.01 -14.17 -11.92
C ILE A 169 29.77 -15.40 -12.81
N CYS A 170 28.98 -16.34 -12.29
CA CYS A 170 28.65 -17.57 -12.98
C CYS A 170 27.14 -17.63 -13.24
N VAL A 171 26.76 -17.98 -14.46
CA VAL A 171 25.37 -18.18 -14.86
C VAL A 171 25.23 -19.54 -15.52
N PRO A 172 24.23 -20.36 -15.18
CA PRO A 172 24.01 -21.64 -15.83
C PRO A 172 23.78 -21.46 -17.34
N ARG A 173 24.43 -22.30 -18.15
CA ARG A 173 24.20 -22.33 -19.61
C ARG A 173 22.76 -22.73 -19.89
N ARG A 174 22.16 -22.07 -20.87
CA ARG A 174 20.79 -22.34 -21.25
C ARG A 174 20.67 -23.62 -22.08
N GLY A 175 19.63 -24.39 -21.75
CA GLY A 175 19.33 -25.63 -22.50
C GLY A 175 20.18 -26.84 -22.12
N GLU A 176 21.17 -26.68 -21.25
CA GLU A 176 21.99 -27.78 -20.74
C GLU A 176 21.59 -28.12 -19.28
N GLN A 177 21.55 -29.42 -18.98
CA GLN A 177 21.43 -29.85 -17.59
C GLN A 177 22.78 -29.66 -16.90
N VAL A 178 22.79 -29.14 -15.68
CA VAL A 178 24.03 -29.00 -14.90
C VAL A 178 24.69 -30.37 -14.75
N ASN A 179 25.87 -30.51 -15.35
CA ASN A 179 26.66 -31.74 -15.22
C ASN A 179 27.31 -31.78 -13.84
N LEU A 180 26.77 -32.60 -12.95
CA LEU A 180 27.28 -32.73 -11.59
C LEU A 180 28.72 -33.33 -11.52
N ALA A 181 29.18 -33.97 -12.59
CA ALA A 181 30.55 -34.50 -12.67
C ALA A 181 31.58 -33.42 -13.05
N ASN A 182 31.16 -32.41 -13.82
CA ASN A 182 32.02 -31.26 -14.18
C ASN A 182 31.16 -29.96 -14.17
N PRO A 183 30.86 -29.42 -12.98
CA PRO A 183 30.00 -28.24 -12.87
C PRO A 183 30.54 -27.01 -13.65
N ALA A 184 31.85 -26.87 -13.72
CA ALA A 184 32.49 -25.72 -14.38
C ALA A 184 32.13 -25.57 -15.86
N GLU A 185 31.91 -26.69 -16.58
CA GLU A 185 31.50 -26.66 -17.98
C GLU A 185 30.04 -26.25 -18.20
N SER A 186 29.22 -26.31 -17.13
CA SER A 186 27.80 -26.01 -17.19
C SER A 186 27.49 -24.53 -16.94
N PHE A 187 28.49 -23.71 -16.67
CA PHE A 187 28.32 -22.30 -16.37
C PHE A 187 29.06 -21.40 -17.37
N ASN A 188 28.46 -20.29 -17.73
CA ASN A 188 29.16 -19.18 -18.29
C ASN A 188 29.80 -18.37 -17.17
N VAL A 189 31.04 -18.00 -17.31
CA VAL A 189 31.81 -17.27 -16.33
C VAL A 189 32.23 -15.93 -16.87
N GLY A 190 31.94 -14.85 -16.22
CA GLY A 190 32.39 -13.50 -16.52
C GLY A 190 33.09 -12.88 -15.33
N THR A 191 33.99 -11.94 -15.57
CA THR A 191 34.76 -11.25 -14.54
C THR A 191 34.41 -9.77 -14.54
N LEU A 192 34.08 -9.24 -13.38
CA LEU A 192 33.83 -7.82 -13.15
C LEU A 192 34.92 -7.23 -12.26
N ALA A 193 35.37 -6.02 -12.59
CA ALA A 193 36.24 -5.25 -11.71
C ALA A 193 35.47 -4.47 -10.67
N SER A 194 36.12 -4.19 -9.54
CA SER A 194 35.56 -3.31 -8.52
C SER A 194 35.69 -1.84 -8.90
N PRO A 195 34.62 -1.05 -8.86
CA PRO A 195 34.70 0.39 -8.98
C PRO A 195 34.99 1.08 -7.63
N GLY A 196 35.15 0.34 -6.51
CA GLY A 196 35.33 0.86 -5.16
C GLY A 196 34.11 1.58 -4.61
N VAL A 197 32.91 1.24 -5.10
CA VAL A 197 31.63 1.79 -4.64
C VAL A 197 30.58 0.69 -4.48
N CYS A 198 29.66 0.88 -3.55
CA CYS A 198 28.46 0.08 -3.39
C CYS A 198 27.24 1.01 -3.34
N PHE A 199 26.03 0.46 -3.48
CA PHE A 199 24.80 1.22 -3.30
C PHE A 199 24.07 0.76 -2.02
N ASP A 200 23.39 1.71 -1.37
CA ASP A 200 22.55 1.46 -0.19
C ASP A 200 21.14 1.98 -0.46
N VAL A 201 20.20 1.04 -0.53
CA VAL A 201 18.77 1.28 -0.77
C VAL A 201 18.00 1.28 0.54
N ASN A 202 18.61 0.84 1.64
CA ASN A 202 17.94 0.51 2.91
C ASN A 202 16.87 -0.58 2.76
N GLN A 203 17.03 -1.50 1.81
CA GLN A 203 16.16 -2.65 1.62
C GLN A 203 17.00 -3.91 1.40
N LYS A 204 16.87 -4.89 2.30
CA LYS A 204 17.61 -6.16 2.22
C LYS A 204 17.49 -6.86 0.87
N LYS A 205 16.34 -6.77 0.21
CA LYS A 205 16.12 -7.35 -1.12
C LYS A 205 17.13 -6.86 -2.14
N TYR A 206 17.43 -5.56 -2.14
CA TYR A 206 18.38 -4.96 -3.08
C TYR A 206 19.80 -5.01 -2.53
N ASP A 207 19.96 -4.64 -1.25
CA ASP A 207 21.27 -4.47 -0.63
C ASP A 207 22.04 -5.78 -0.47
N ASP A 208 21.34 -6.89 -0.17
CA ASP A 208 21.97 -8.19 0.08
C ASP A 208 22.13 -9.04 -1.18
N SER A 209 21.42 -8.73 -2.28
CA SER A 209 21.36 -9.66 -3.42
C SER A 209 21.60 -9.04 -4.80
N TYR A 210 21.57 -7.72 -4.97
CA TYR A 210 21.74 -7.13 -6.28
C TYR A 210 23.18 -6.73 -6.58
N LEU A 211 23.60 -7.01 -7.84
CA LEU A 211 24.84 -6.54 -8.44
C LEU A 211 24.51 -5.84 -9.74
N LEU A 212 24.84 -4.54 -9.84
CA LEU A 212 24.69 -3.74 -11.05
C LEU A 212 25.93 -3.87 -11.93
N THR A 213 25.72 -4.01 -13.25
CA THR A 213 26.79 -4.02 -14.25
C THR A 213 26.31 -3.39 -15.56
N SER A 214 27.18 -3.36 -16.59
CA SER A 214 26.81 -2.91 -17.93
C SER A 214 25.80 -3.86 -18.59
N LEU A 215 24.90 -3.30 -19.43
CA LEU A 215 23.92 -4.09 -20.17
C LEU A 215 24.59 -5.11 -21.07
N GLU A 216 25.67 -4.69 -21.77
CA GLU A 216 26.43 -5.49 -22.72
C GLU A 216 27.06 -6.71 -22.01
N PHE A 217 27.72 -6.51 -20.87
CA PHE A 217 28.30 -7.60 -20.09
C PHE A 217 27.22 -8.62 -19.67
N ALA A 218 26.10 -8.14 -19.13
CA ALA A 218 25.03 -9.03 -18.68
C ALA A 218 24.38 -9.78 -19.85
N GLN A 219 24.16 -9.13 -20.97
CA GLN A 219 23.65 -9.78 -22.21
C GLN A 219 24.58 -10.86 -22.74
N GLU A 220 25.87 -10.62 -22.72
CA GLU A 220 26.88 -11.59 -23.16
C GLU A 220 26.94 -12.79 -22.22
N LEU A 221 27.01 -12.54 -20.90
CA LEU A 221 27.08 -13.59 -19.89
C LEU A 221 25.82 -14.47 -19.87
N LEU A 222 24.64 -13.87 -20.09
CA LEU A 222 23.34 -14.54 -20.12
C LEU A 222 23.01 -15.17 -21.49
N GLU A 223 23.88 -15.07 -22.49
CA GLU A 223 23.64 -15.52 -23.89
C GLU A 223 22.36 -14.89 -24.49
N GLN A 224 22.13 -13.59 -24.20
CA GLN A 224 20.95 -12.84 -24.65
C GLN A 224 21.31 -11.54 -25.36
N PRO A 225 22.13 -11.57 -26.44
CA PRO A 225 22.54 -10.36 -27.14
C PRO A 225 21.31 -9.65 -27.71
N GLY A 226 21.18 -8.35 -27.46
CA GLY A 226 20.08 -7.53 -27.95
C GLY A 226 18.71 -7.79 -27.27
N ASN A 227 18.64 -8.67 -26.29
CA ASN A 227 17.45 -8.91 -25.53
C ASN A 227 17.50 -8.19 -24.15
N ILE A 228 16.34 -7.80 -23.65
CA ILE A 228 16.15 -7.17 -22.34
C ILE A 228 15.04 -7.89 -21.57
N THR A 229 15.02 -7.76 -20.26
CA THR A 229 13.93 -8.26 -19.43
C THR A 229 12.92 -7.16 -19.10
N GLN A 230 13.35 -5.91 -19.12
CA GLN A 230 12.51 -4.78 -18.74
C GLN A 230 12.98 -3.48 -19.39
N LEU A 231 12.02 -2.58 -19.61
CA LEU A 231 12.24 -1.20 -19.98
C LEU A 231 11.83 -0.31 -18.82
N GLU A 232 12.73 0.53 -18.38
CA GLU A 232 12.55 1.44 -17.25
C GLU A 232 12.37 2.86 -17.75
N LEU A 233 11.34 3.55 -17.29
CA LEU A 233 10.98 4.88 -17.76
C LEU A 233 10.97 5.88 -16.62
N LYS A 234 11.51 7.06 -16.89
CA LYS A 234 11.34 8.27 -16.11
C LYS A 234 10.40 9.20 -16.85
N LEU A 235 9.43 9.76 -16.14
CA LEU A 235 8.47 10.69 -16.72
C LEU A 235 9.04 12.11 -16.80
N ALA A 236 8.47 12.90 -17.68
CA ALA A 236 8.78 14.33 -17.75
C ALA A 236 8.24 15.06 -16.52
N ASP A 237 8.96 16.08 -16.07
CA ASP A 237 8.55 16.89 -14.93
C ASP A 237 7.16 17.49 -15.17
N GLY A 238 6.23 17.21 -14.22
CA GLY A 238 4.84 17.67 -14.30
C GLY A 238 3.90 16.80 -15.15
N ALA A 239 4.38 15.68 -15.71
CA ALA A 239 3.51 14.74 -16.44
C ALA A 239 2.56 13.99 -15.46
N ASP A 240 1.31 13.79 -15.87
CA ASP A 240 0.38 12.95 -15.12
C ASP A 240 0.74 11.47 -15.31
N ALA A 241 1.35 10.88 -14.28
CA ALA A 241 1.78 9.49 -14.28
C ALA A 241 0.64 8.51 -14.62
N ALA A 242 -0.59 8.79 -14.17
CA ALA A 242 -1.75 7.94 -14.45
C ALA A 242 -2.17 8.01 -15.93
N ALA A 243 -2.11 9.20 -16.53
CA ALA A 243 -2.42 9.39 -17.96
C ALA A 243 -1.35 8.74 -18.84
N VAL A 244 -0.05 8.94 -18.54
CA VAL A 244 1.05 8.32 -19.28
C VAL A 244 1.00 6.80 -19.18
N LYS A 245 0.78 6.25 -17.97
CA LYS A 245 0.64 4.80 -17.76
C LYS A 245 -0.50 4.20 -18.58
N ARG A 246 -1.66 4.87 -18.65
CA ARG A 246 -2.81 4.43 -19.45
C ARG A 246 -2.45 4.37 -20.94
N LYS A 247 -1.80 5.42 -21.47
CA LYS A 247 -1.31 5.48 -22.84
C LYS A 247 -0.29 4.38 -23.16
N LEU A 248 0.64 4.12 -22.24
CA LEU A 248 1.60 3.02 -22.37
C LEU A 248 0.93 1.65 -22.35
N LYS A 249 -0.10 1.44 -21.50
CA LYS A 249 -0.90 0.21 -21.51
C LYS A 249 -1.64 0.00 -22.84
N GLU A 250 -2.18 1.05 -23.44
CA GLU A 250 -2.82 0.98 -24.75
C GLU A 250 -1.80 0.60 -25.87
N ILE A 251 -0.60 1.19 -25.84
CA ILE A 251 0.48 0.84 -26.80
C ILE A 251 0.96 -0.60 -26.60
N GLY A 252 1.13 -1.04 -25.35
CA GLY A 252 1.65 -2.37 -24.98
C GLY A 252 0.67 -3.51 -25.24
N GLY A 253 -0.63 -3.22 -25.16
CA GLY A 253 -1.70 -4.19 -25.36
C GLY A 253 -1.53 -5.43 -24.49
N ASP A 254 -1.65 -6.61 -25.13
CA ASP A 254 -1.51 -7.89 -24.42
C ASP A 254 -0.08 -8.42 -24.34
N LYS A 255 0.89 -7.75 -24.99
CA LYS A 255 2.28 -8.19 -24.99
C LYS A 255 3.04 -7.75 -23.75
N PHE A 256 2.76 -6.56 -23.23
CA PHE A 256 3.54 -5.94 -22.17
C PHE A 256 2.70 -5.61 -20.95
N GLU A 257 3.29 -5.76 -19.79
CA GLU A 257 2.78 -5.28 -18.52
C GLU A 257 3.45 -3.96 -18.19
N VAL A 258 2.65 -2.95 -17.83
CA VAL A 258 3.14 -1.61 -17.48
C VAL A 258 2.85 -1.40 -15.99
N LEU A 259 3.91 -1.38 -15.20
CA LEU A 259 3.88 -1.32 -13.75
C LEU A 259 4.34 0.06 -13.28
N ASP A 260 3.56 0.72 -12.45
CA ASP A 260 4.03 1.87 -11.68
C ASP A 260 4.85 1.43 -10.46
N ARG A 261 5.43 2.38 -9.74
CA ARG A 261 6.23 2.10 -8.55
C ARG A 261 5.52 1.24 -7.50
N LEU A 262 4.19 1.43 -7.32
CA LEU A 262 3.39 0.61 -6.39
C LEU A 262 3.26 -0.84 -6.88
N GLU A 263 2.97 -1.00 -8.16
CA GLU A 263 2.77 -2.31 -8.77
C GLU A 263 4.09 -3.08 -8.94
N GLN A 264 5.25 -2.41 -8.99
CA GLN A 264 6.57 -3.06 -8.99
C GLN A 264 6.84 -3.84 -7.69
N GLN A 265 6.22 -3.42 -6.59
CA GLN A 265 6.20 -4.12 -5.30
C GLN A 265 4.98 -5.06 -5.18
N GLY A 266 4.53 -5.64 -6.30
CA GLY A 266 3.18 -6.17 -6.52
C GLY A 266 2.68 -7.20 -5.54
N GLU A 267 3.51 -8.11 -5.01
CA GLU A 267 3.05 -9.13 -4.06
C GLU A 267 2.65 -8.51 -2.73
N MET A 268 3.50 -7.66 -2.17
CA MET A 268 3.23 -7.01 -0.89
C MET A 268 2.05 -6.03 -0.98
N TYR A 269 1.97 -5.26 -2.08
CA TYR A 269 0.87 -4.33 -2.30
C TYR A 269 -0.46 -5.05 -2.52
N ARG A 270 -0.48 -6.14 -3.29
CA ARG A 270 -1.69 -6.96 -3.51
C ARG A 270 -2.18 -7.60 -2.21
N MET A 271 -1.27 -8.12 -1.39
CA MET A 271 -1.58 -8.68 -0.08
C MET A 271 -2.21 -7.62 0.84
N MET A 272 -1.63 -6.42 0.92
CA MET A 272 -2.18 -5.30 1.67
C MET A 272 -3.58 -4.87 1.19
N GLN A 273 -3.84 -4.87 -0.12
CA GLN A 273 -5.16 -4.53 -0.66
C GLN A 273 -6.22 -5.56 -0.26
N ILE A 274 -5.87 -6.85 -0.26
CA ILE A 274 -6.74 -7.93 0.20
C ILE A 274 -7.01 -7.79 1.70
N GLU A 275 -6.00 -7.56 2.52
CA GLU A 275 -6.14 -7.34 3.96
C GLU A 275 -7.03 -6.12 4.26
N LYS A 276 -6.81 -5.00 3.57
CA LYS A 276 -7.65 -3.80 3.68
C LYS A 276 -9.10 -4.09 3.37
N LEU A 277 -9.37 -4.82 2.29
CA LEU A 277 -10.73 -5.21 1.89
C LEU A 277 -11.37 -6.12 2.95
N MET A 278 -10.65 -7.12 3.43
CA MET A 278 -11.12 -8.03 4.49
C MET A 278 -11.43 -7.27 5.77
N ALA A 279 -10.53 -6.41 6.23
CA ALA A 279 -10.75 -5.59 7.40
C ALA A 279 -11.99 -4.68 7.26
N TYR A 280 -12.16 -4.07 6.09
CA TYR A 280 -13.35 -3.25 5.82
C TYR A 280 -14.64 -4.06 5.87
N ILE A 281 -14.66 -5.27 5.31
CA ILE A 281 -15.82 -6.17 5.35
C ILE A 281 -16.14 -6.57 6.80
N PHE A 282 -15.15 -7.03 7.58
CA PHE A 282 -15.36 -7.42 8.98
C PHE A 282 -15.85 -6.25 9.84
N LEU A 283 -15.25 -5.08 9.69
CA LEU A 283 -15.66 -3.90 10.45
C LEU A 283 -17.03 -3.39 10.04
N SER A 284 -17.39 -3.48 8.76
CA SER A 284 -18.74 -3.18 8.29
C SER A 284 -19.77 -4.17 8.87
N LEU A 285 -19.41 -5.45 9.01
CA LEU A 285 -20.26 -6.44 9.69
C LEU A 285 -20.46 -6.11 11.18
N ILE A 286 -19.40 -5.73 11.88
CA ILE A 286 -19.48 -5.28 13.28
C ILE A 286 -20.37 -4.03 13.37
N LEU A 287 -20.25 -3.11 12.43
CA LEU A 287 -21.12 -1.93 12.37
C LEU A 287 -22.59 -2.31 12.16
N VAL A 288 -22.87 -3.29 11.30
CA VAL A 288 -24.25 -3.84 11.16
C VAL A 288 -24.76 -4.39 12.48
N ILE A 289 -23.94 -5.15 13.22
CA ILE A 289 -24.30 -5.64 14.57
C ILE A 289 -24.57 -4.48 15.52
N ALA A 290 -23.73 -3.43 15.51
CA ALA A 290 -23.95 -2.24 16.33
C ALA A 290 -25.28 -1.53 16.00
N THR A 291 -25.74 -1.58 14.73
CA THR A 291 -27.06 -1.02 14.37
C THR A 291 -28.22 -1.80 14.95
N PHE A 292 -28.07 -3.10 15.22
CA PHE A 292 -29.11 -3.86 15.97
C PHE A 292 -29.28 -3.36 17.41
N ASN A 293 -28.20 -2.90 18.06
CA ASN A 293 -28.30 -2.25 19.36
C ASN A 293 -29.14 -0.96 19.28
N VAL A 294 -28.97 -0.18 18.23
CA VAL A 294 -29.79 1.03 17.99
C VAL A 294 -31.26 0.65 17.79
N ILE A 295 -31.55 -0.39 17.02
CA ILE A 295 -32.93 -0.90 16.80
C ILE A 295 -33.54 -1.36 18.10
N SER A 296 -32.82 -2.13 18.92
CA SER A 296 -33.28 -2.63 20.21
C SER A 296 -33.54 -1.49 21.19
N THR A 297 -32.64 -0.51 21.25
CA THR A 297 -32.78 0.71 22.05
C THR A 297 -34.04 1.50 21.68
N LEU A 298 -34.25 1.74 20.38
CA LEU A 298 -35.43 2.44 19.88
C LEU A 298 -36.73 1.67 20.22
N SER A 299 -36.70 0.34 20.08
CA SER A 299 -37.85 -0.50 20.42
C SER A 299 -38.18 -0.43 21.87
N LEU A 300 -37.19 -0.47 22.78
CA LEU A 300 -37.38 -0.32 24.22
C LEU A 300 -37.89 1.08 24.58
N LEU A 301 -37.30 2.10 23.97
CA LEU A 301 -37.73 3.50 24.15
C LEU A 301 -39.20 3.70 23.75
N MET A 302 -39.66 3.07 22.66
CA MET A 302 -41.05 3.11 22.24
C MET A 302 -42.00 2.48 23.27
N VAL A 303 -41.58 1.36 23.87
CA VAL A 303 -42.38 0.70 24.92
C VAL A 303 -42.44 1.54 26.19
N GLN A 304 -41.30 2.06 26.66
CA GLN A 304 -41.21 2.86 27.87
C GLN A 304 -41.95 4.20 27.78
N LYS A 305 -42.02 4.78 26.58
CA LYS A 305 -42.67 6.08 26.32
C LYS A 305 -44.08 5.96 25.77
N ARG A 306 -44.72 4.77 25.96
CA ARG A 306 -46.05 4.51 25.41
C ARG A 306 -47.10 5.50 25.94
N ASP A 307 -47.10 5.81 27.24
CA ASP A 307 -48.06 6.74 27.88
C ASP A 307 -47.84 8.18 27.40
N ASP A 308 -46.56 8.61 27.27
CA ASP A 308 -46.25 9.92 26.72
C ASP A 308 -46.75 10.02 25.25
N LEU A 309 -46.68 8.92 24.48
CA LEU A 309 -47.14 8.88 23.08
C LEU A 309 -48.66 8.97 22.99
N GLN A 310 -49.40 8.31 23.92
CA GLN A 310 -50.85 8.41 24.01
C GLN A 310 -51.29 9.84 24.34
N THR A 311 -50.59 10.49 25.28
CA THR A 311 -50.83 11.88 25.60
C THR A 311 -50.63 12.81 24.40
N ILE A 312 -49.55 12.62 23.66
CA ILE A 312 -49.27 13.38 22.41
C ILE A 312 -50.37 13.14 21.38
N ALA A 313 -50.83 11.89 21.23
CA ALA A 313 -51.92 11.54 20.32
C ALA A 313 -53.24 12.21 20.70
N CYS A 314 -53.58 12.25 22.00
CA CYS A 314 -54.76 12.96 22.53
C CYS A 314 -54.68 14.48 22.29
N LEU A 315 -53.47 15.04 22.26
CA LEU A 315 -53.24 16.45 21.95
C LEU A 315 -53.24 16.75 20.45
N GLY A 316 -53.63 15.77 19.59
CA GLY A 316 -53.74 15.93 18.14
C GLY A 316 -52.47 15.58 17.35
N GLY A 317 -51.49 14.89 17.98
CA GLY A 317 -50.31 14.36 17.29
C GLY A 317 -50.67 13.22 16.34
N ASP A 318 -50.38 13.38 15.02
CA ASP A 318 -50.65 12.36 14.04
C ASP A 318 -49.57 11.23 14.06
N GLY A 319 -49.88 10.07 13.46
CA GLY A 319 -48.96 8.93 13.41
C GLY A 319 -47.65 9.24 12.68
N LYS A 320 -47.63 10.23 11.78
CA LYS A 320 -46.41 10.68 11.10
C LYS A 320 -45.50 11.44 12.04
N MET A 321 -46.07 12.23 12.97
CA MET A 321 -45.33 12.95 13.99
C MET A 321 -44.70 11.99 14.98
N LEU A 322 -45.43 10.97 15.44
CA LEU A 322 -44.95 9.95 16.37
C LEU A 322 -43.79 9.13 15.76
N ARG A 323 -43.94 8.69 14.50
CA ARG A 323 -42.85 8.05 13.75
C ARG A 323 -41.64 8.97 13.63
N GLY A 324 -41.85 10.27 13.35
CA GLY A 324 -40.80 11.29 13.21
C GLY A 324 -39.94 11.46 14.46
N ILE A 325 -40.53 11.30 15.68
CA ILE A 325 -39.81 11.39 16.95
C ILE A 325 -38.75 10.28 17.02
N PHE A 326 -39.13 9.03 16.78
CA PHE A 326 -38.21 7.89 16.88
C PHE A 326 -37.20 7.85 15.73
N LEU A 327 -37.60 8.24 14.50
CA LEU A 327 -36.67 8.41 13.39
C LEU A 327 -35.58 9.44 13.73
N ASN A 328 -35.95 10.58 14.29
CA ASN A 328 -35.00 11.61 14.70
C ASN A 328 -34.14 11.16 15.89
N ALA A 329 -34.69 10.43 16.84
CA ALA A 329 -33.92 9.88 17.96
C ALA A 329 -32.83 8.90 17.46
N GLY A 330 -33.18 7.96 16.60
CA GLY A 330 -32.21 7.03 16.02
C GLY A 330 -31.16 7.72 15.17
N ARG A 331 -31.56 8.71 14.35
CA ARG A 331 -30.62 9.54 13.58
C ARG A 331 -29.63 10.29 14.48
N MET A 332 -30.12 10.84 15.60
CA MET A 332 -29.26 11.52 16.58
C MET A 332 -28.26 10.56 17.22
N ILE A 333 -28.67 9.34 17.59
CA ILE A 333 -27.76 8.32 18.12
C ILE A 333 -26.64 8.04 17.12
N CYS A 334 -26.98 7.79 15.85
CA CYS A 334 -26.00 7.48 14.83
C CYS A 334 -25.08 8.68 14.51
N LEU A 335 -25.62 9.90 14.45
CA LEU A 335 -24.82 11.11 14.19
C LEU A 335 -23.86 11.41 15.35
N ILE A 336 -24.35 11.38 16.59
CA ILE A 336 -23.53 11.67 17.77
C ILE A 336 -22.49 10.57 17.95
N GLY A 337 -22.89 9.28 17.87
CA GLY A 337 -21.97 8.16 17.94
C GLY A 337 -20.93 8.18 16.83
N GLY A 338 -21.35 8.49 15.60
CA GLY A 338 -20.44 8.64 14.45
C GLY A 338 -19.45 9.77 14.64
N LEU A 339 -19.89 10.96 15.03
CA LEU A 339 -19.00 12.11 15.25
C LEU A 339 -18.04 11.89 16.43
N LEU A 340 -18.54 11.39 17.55
CA LEU A 340 -17.70 11.07 18.70
C LEU A 340 -16.71 9.94 18.37
N GLY A 341 -17.16 8.91 17.66
CA GLY A 341 -16.31 7.80 17.25
C GLY A 341 -15.21 8.21 16.28
N THR A 342 -15.55 9.03 15.28
CA THR A 342 -14.54 9.56 14.33
C THR A 342 -13.57 10.50 15.06
N GLY A 343 -14.05 11.37 15.97
CA GLY A 343 -13.19 12.24 16.77
C GLY A 343 -12.26 11.46 17.69
N LEU A 344 -12.77 10.44 18.37
CA LEU A 344 -11.97 9.56 19.23
C LEU A 344 -10.96 8.75 18.43
N GLY A 345 -11.36 8.21 17.28
CA GLY A 345 -10.47 7.49 16.38
C GLY A 345 -9.36 8.40 15.84
N ALA A 346 -9.70 9.62 15.40
CA ALA A 346 -8.72 10.60 14.95
C ALA A 346 -7.74 11.00 16.05
N LEU A 347 -8.23 11.18 17.29
CA LEU A 347 -7.37 11.47 18.45
C LEU A 347 -6.41 10.31 18.74
N LEU A 348 -6.88 9.07 18.73
CA LEU A 348 -6.04 7.88 18.93
C LEU A 348 -4.98 7.74 17.84
N CYS A 349 -5.36 7.97 16.57
CA CYS A 349 -4.45 7.95 15.44
C CYS A 349 -3.39 9.06 15.55
N TYR A 350 -3.78 10.26 15.94
CA TYR A 350 -2.86 11.39 16.17
C TYR A 350 -1.86 11.10 17.30
N ILE A 351 -2.34 10.56 18.42
CA ILE A 351 -1.48 10.15 19.53
C ILE A 351 -0.49 9.06 19.09
N GLN A 352 -0.93 8.09 18.32
CA GLN A 352 -0.05 7.05 17.78
C GLN A 352 1.00 7.63 16.81
N GLN A 353 0.62 8.57 15.96
CA GLN A 353 1.52 9.20 14.99
C GLN A 353 2.60 10.05 15.67
N GLU A 354 2.25 10.77 16.74
CA GLU A 354 3.18 11.67 17.46
C GLU A 354 4.06 10.93 18.47
N TYR A 355 3.48 10.01 19.22
CA TYR A 355 4.15 9.35 20.36
C TYR A 355 4.58 7.91 20.08
N GLY A 356 4.14 7.28 18.99
CA GLY A 356 4.54 5.92 18.61
C GLY A 356 4.32 4.89 19.72
N ILE A 357 3.16 4.92 20.40
CA ILE A 357 2.88 4.09 21.57
C ILE A 357 2.93 2.60 21.23
N ILE A 358 2.36 2.22 20.08
CA ILE A 358 2.35 0.84 19.60
C ILE A 358 3.58 0.64 18.73
N ARG A 359 4.53 -0.20 19.19
CA ARG A 359 5.76 -0.53 18.47
C ARG A 359 5.59 -1.85 17.71
N LEU A 360 6.20 -1.94 16.53
CA LEU A 360 6.29 -3.16 15.72
C LEU A 360 7.46 -4.02 16.22
N GLY A 361 7.20 -4.87 17.22
CA GLY A 361 8.12 -5.93 17.66
C GLY A 361 9.43 -5.46 18.33
N GLN A 362 9.89 -6.23 19.32
CA GLN A 362 11.14 -6.00 20.06
C GLN A 362 12.37 -6.66 19.41
N SER A 363 12.28 -7.15 18.18
CA SER A 363 13.43 -7.79 17.51
C SER A 363 14.19 -6.75 16.71
N SER A 364 15.24 -6.24 17.31
CA SER A 364 16.24 -5.36 16.70
C SER A 364 16.67 -5.87 15.31
N GLY A 365 16.44 -5.06 14.29
CA GLY A 365 17.06 -5.21 12.98
C GLY A 365 16.24 -5.87 11.87
N THR A 366 14.97 -6.24 12.09
CA THR A 366 14.18 -6.92 11.04
C THR A 366 13.16 -6.01 10.36
N PHE A 367 12.77 -4.92 10.99
CA PHE A 367 11.80 -3.96 10.44
C PHE A 367 12.42 -2.57 10.29
N ILE A 368 12.13 -1.92 9.17
CA ILE A 368 12.59 -0.58 8.79
C ILE A 368 11.97 0.52 9.67
N ILE A 369 10.94 0.17 10.47
CA ILE A 369 10.19 1.13 11.29
C ILE A 369 10.00 0.62 12.70
N ASP A 370 10.25 1.51 13.66
CA ASP A 370 10.09 1.23 15.09
C ASP A 370 8.63 1.27 15.56
N TYR A 371 7.76 2.00 14.86
CA TYR A 371 6.38 2.26 15.27
C TYR A 371 5.36 1.78 14.24
N TYR A 372 4.17 1.43 14.72
CA TYR A 372 3.05 1.05 13.85
C TYR A 372 2.63 2.25 13.01
N PRO A 373 2.71 2.17 11.66
CA PRO A 373 2.44 3.31 10.79
C PRO A 373 0.95 3.64 10.78
N VAL A 374 0.63 4.90 10.96
CA VAL A 374 -0.75 5.42 10.92
C VAL A 374 -0.76 6.69 10.09
N SER A 375 -1.68 6.78 9.13
CA SER A 375 -1.87 7.97 8.30
C SER A 375 -3.35 8.31 8.20
N VAL A 376 -3.71 9.54 8.57
CA VAL A 376 -5.08 10.02 8.56
C VAL A 376 -5.35 10.76 7.26
N HIS A 377 -6.17 10.19 6.39
CA HIS A 377 -6.61 10.84 5.15
C HIS A 377 -7.99 11.50 5.35
N PRO A 378 -8.21 12.74 4.89
CA PRO A 378 -9.51 13.42 4.99
C PRO A 378 -10.65 12.65 4.29
N THR A 379 -10.33 11.92 3.24
CA THR A 379 -11.27 11.06 2.52
C THR A 379 -11.88 9.97 3.39
N ASP A 380 -11.10 9.42 4.33
CA ASP A 380 -11.58 8.35 5.22
C ASP A 380 -12.55 8.87 6.27
N VAL A 381 -12.35 10.10 6.74
CA VAL A 381 -13.30 10.77 7.64
C VAL A 381 -14.69 10.81 6.99
N ILE A 382 -14.74 11.25 5.72
CA ILE A 382 -15.99 11.34 4.95
C ILE A 382 -16.58 9.96 4.71
N LEU A 383 -15.76 8.99 4.32
CA LEU A 383 -16.19 7.61 4.02
C LEU A 383 -16.76 6.93 5.26
N VAL A 384 -16.07 7.02 6.41
CA VAL A 384 -16.54 6.45 7.69
C VAL A 384 -17.84 7.10 8.13
N LEU A 385 -17.92 8.43 8.13
CA LEU A 385 -19.15 9.14 8.51
C LEU A 385 -20.31 8.78 7.57
N PHE A 386 -20.09 8.72 6.28
CA PHE A 386 -21.12 8.35 5.30
C PHE A 386 -21.60 6.91 5.53
N THR A 387 -20.69 5.97 5.78
CA THR A 387 -21.03 4.57 6.05
C THR A 387 -21.84 4.42 7.34
N VAL A 388 -21.38 5.03 8.44
CA VAL A 388 -22.03 4.95 9.75
C VAL A 388 -23.42 5.62 9.72
N VAL A 389 -23.50 6.81 9.17
CA VAL A 389 -24.76 7.57 9.07
C VAL A 389 -25.72 6.89 8.09
N GLY A 390 -25.23 6.42 6.96
CA GLY A 390 -26.03 5.73 5.94
C GLY A 390 -26.63 4.43 6.44
N LEU A 391 -25.80 3.53 6.99
CA LEU A 391 -26.26 2.27 7.57
C LEU A 391 -27.15 2.50 8.80
N GLY A 392 -26.79 3.46 9.64
CA GLY A 392 -27.60 3.83 10.81
C GLY A 392 -28.98 4.36 10.41
N PHE A 393 -29.07 5.25 9.42
CA PHE A 393 -30.35 5.78 8.93
C PHE A 393 -31.23 4.69 8.30
N LEU A 394 -30.62 3.81 7.52
CA LEU A 394 -31.33 2.67 6.93
C LEU A 394 -31.91 1.76 7.99
N SER A 395 -31.13 1.39 9.00
CA SER A 395 -31.53 0.52 10.09
C SER A 395 -32.65 1.13 10.94
N VAL A 396 -32.51 2.41 11.29
CA VAL A 396 -33.56 3.14 12.03
C VAL A 396 -34.86 3.22 11.23
N ARG A 397 -34.77 3.46 9.91
CA ARG A 397 -35.97 3.50 9.04
C ARG A 397 -36.69 2.16 9.00
N ILE A 398 -35.94 1.05 8.90
CA ILE A 398 -36.50 -0.31 8.90
C ILE A 398 -37.17 -0.61 10.25
N ALA A 399 -36.49 -0.29 11.36
CA ALA A 399 -37.02 -0.52 12.72
C ALA A 399 -38.34 0.21 12.97
N VAL A 400 -38.37 1.49 12.68
CA VAL A 400 -39.56 2.32 12.90
C VAL A 400 -40.70 1.95 11.96
N HIS A 401 -40.40 1.62 10.68
CA HIS A 401 -41.45 1.22 9.74
C HIS A 401 -42.14 -0.09 10.12
N ARG A 402 -41.40 -1.09 10.62
CA ARG A 402 -41.96 -2.39 11.06
C ARG A 402 -42.89 -2.26 12.29
N ARG A 403 -42.63 -1.27 13.15
CA ARG A 403 -43.39 -1.15 14.42
C ARG A 403 -44.69 -0.31 14.29
N PHE A 404 -44.75 0.53 13.25
CA PHE A 404 -45.89 1.40 12.97
C PHE A 404 -46.73 0.91 11.75
N ARG A 405 -46.54 -0.32 11.35
CA ARG A 405 -47.40 -1.06 10.44
C ARG A 405 -48.41 -1.86 11.26
#